data_c4fdfb966e7c8c92e44cafe5f42f5053
#
_entry.id   c4fdfb966e7c8c92e44cafe5f42f5053
#
_cell.length_a   1.000
_cell.length_b   1.000
_cell.length_c   1.000
_cell.angle_alpha   90.00
_cell.angle_beta   90.00
_cell.angle_gamma   90.00
#
_symmetry.space_group_name_H-M   'P 1'
#
loop_
_entity.id
_entity.type
_entity.pdbx_description
1 polymer ?
#
loop_
_entity_poly.entity_id
_entity_poly.type
_entity_poly.pdbx_seq_one_letter_code
_entity_poly.pdbx_strand_id
1 'polypeptide(L)'
;ENGKKHYPKSQFYNNLENRKNQILNPTLAIKYEKHTQANLPIHLVAQAKNVDQFSLNIYEVKDDVTNFLKYVSNSYDKNNFSAVKKSLVRKEIFRLPNLNDFQNHQTSLEIKPLPSGIYLVEYVVENGIQDHFYFIATSSRLIYDQKDDRKSIEDRLKLVHRENGKPISNEGLRIFEYSRGKTANTFNINSDNAANFKFPVSKDKEYYRYFLVQQPKTNDFNLIQAYGNQYYGENKIEDREQAQIFLDRAIYRPGQTVYFKVIATAFNGESKKENVVSKSKLNIILNDANGEELNKQQLVTNEFGSVNGSFTLPQGKLNGEFSIEVDNDDIDSDYIIDRMKYFRVEEYKRPKFEVN
;
A
#
# COMPACT_ATOMS: atom_id res chain seq x y z
N GLU A 1 -38.60 -6.50 -13.98
CA GLU A 1 -39.36 -7.35 -14.94
C GLU A 1 -40.51 -6.59 -15.62
N ASN A 2 -41.30 -5.78 -14.91
CA ASN A 2 -42.39 -5.00 -15.50
C ASN A 2 -41.92 -4.02 -16.57
N GLY A 3 -40.78 -3.37 -16.42
CA GLY A 3 -40.23 -2.45 -17.43
C GLY A 3 -39.87 -3.16 -18.74
N LYS A 4 -39.37 -4.39 -18.69
CA LYS A 4 -39.11 -5.20 -19.89
C LYS A 4 -40.34 -5.57 -20.64
N LYS A 5 -41.41 -5.90 -19.93
CA LYS A 5 -42.68 -6.34 -20.49
C LYS A 5 -43.40 -5.19 -21.21
N HIS A 6 -43.34 -3.97 -20.67
CA HIS A 6 -44.05 -2.83 -21.18
C HIS A 6 -43.26 -1.96 -22.18
N TYR A 7 -41.91 -1.94 -22.08
CA TYR A 7 -41.06 -1.09 -22.90
C TYR A 7 -39.85 -1.83 -23.47
N PRO A 8 -40.03 -2.91 -24.26
CA PRO A 8 -38.92 -3.76 -24.75
C PRO A 8 -37.99 -3.03 -25.74
N LYS A 9 -38.38 -1.91 -26.30
CA LYS A 9 -37.59 -1.10 -27.26
C LYS A 9 -37.03 0.18 -26.64
N SER A 10 -37.15 0.36 -25.33
CA SER A 10 -36.61 1.54 -24.64
C SER A 10 -35.08 1.55 -24.72
N GLN A 11 -34.54 2.75 -25.03
CA GLN A 11 -33.08 2.98 -24.99
C GLN A 11 -32.47 2.71 -23.60
N PHE A 12 -33.26 2.74 -22.53
CA PHE A 12 -32.85 2.45 -21.17
C PHE A 12 -32.91 0.96 -20.81
N TYR A 13 -33.36 0.10 -21.73
CA TYR A 13 -33.48 -1.33 -21.47
C TYR A 13 -32.15 -1.96 -21.07
N ASN A 14 -31.07 -1.66 -21.80
CA ASN A 14 -29.72 -2.16 -21.47
C ASN A 14 -29.23 -1.64 -20.11
N ASN A 15 -29.57 -0.44 -19.73
CA ASN A 15 -29.21 0.12 -18.42
C ASN A 15 -29.91 -0.61 -17.28
N LEU A 16 -31.19 -0.95 -17.45
CA LEU A 16 -31.95 -1.74 -16.46
C LEU A 16 -31.40 -3.17 -16.35
N GLU A 17 -31.08 -3.79 -17.48
CA GLU A 17 -30.47 -5.12 -17.47
C GLU A 17 -29.09 -5.13 -16.82
N ASN A 18 -28.25 -4.17 -17.16
CA ASN A 18 -26.95 -4.00 -16.53
C ASN A 18 -27.08 -3.79 -15.01
N ARG A 19 -28.05 -2.98 -14.60
CA ARG A 19 -28.30 -2.75 -13.16
C ARG A 19 -28.77 -4.01 -12.44
N LYS A 20 -29.69 -4.76 -13.06
CA LYS A 20 -30.12 -6.07 -12.56
C LYS A 20 -28.93 -7.01 -12.41
N ASN A 21 -28.08 -7.11 -13.43
CA ASN A 21 -26.90 -7.97 -13.41
C ASN A 21 -25.89 -7.52 -12.35
N GLN A 22 -25.68 -6.21 -12.14
CA GLN A 22 -24.85 -5.68 -11.07
C GLN A 22 -25.34 -6.13 -9.68
N ILE A 23 -26.66 -6.24 -9.49
CA ILE A 23 -27.26 -6.69 -8.22
C ILE A 23 -27.13 -8.20 -8.07
N LEU A 24 -27.51 -8.97 -9.09
CA LEU A 24 -27.65 -10.42 -9.01
C LEU A 24 -26.37 -11.21 -9.22
N ASN A 25 -25.42 -10.67 -10.00
CA ASN A 25 -24.20 -11.41 -10.30
C ASN A 25 -23.37 -11.63 -9.02
N PRO A 26 -22.93 -12.86 -8.78
CA PRO A 26 -22.04 -13.15 -7.68
C PRO A 26 -20.68 -12.46 -7.90
N THR A 27 -20.07 -12.04 -6.83
CA THR A 27 -18.69 -11.52 -6.81
C THR A 27 -17.93 -12.09 -5.64
N LEU A 28 -16.66 -12.39 -5.85
CA LEU A 28 -15.75 -12.82 -4.81
C LEU A 28 -14.38 -12.19 -5.05
N ALA A 29 -13.84 -11.51 -4.04
CA ALA A 29 -12.48 -11.01 -4.01
C ALA A 29 -11.81 -11.47 -2.70
N ILE A 30 -10.58 -11.92 -2.79
CA ILE A 30 -9.80 -12.36 -1.62
C ILE A 30 -8.70 -11.34 -1.35
N LYS A 31 -8.71 -10.77 -0.15
CA LYS A 31 -7.60 -9.94 0.37
C LYS A 31 -6.67 -10.83 1.19
N TYR A 32 -5.38 -10.71 0.97
CA TYR A 32 -4.37 -11.57 1.56
C TYR A 32 -3.02 -10.84 1.70
N GLU A 33 -2.14 -11.36 2.54
CA GLU A 33 -0.75 -10.92 2.62
C GLU A 33 0.13 -11.72 1.65
N LYS A 34 0.96 -11.02 0.86
CA LYS A 34 1.89 -11.67 -0.08
C LYS A 34 3.01 -12.45 0.63
N HIS A 35 3.36 -12.07 1.86
CA HIS A 35 4.32 -12.78 2.70
C HIS A 35 3.67 -13.07 4.05
N THR A 36 3.52 -14.33 4.40
CA THR A 36 2.91 -14.79 5.64
C THR A 36 3.95 -15.49 6.53
N GLN A 37 3.68 -15.60 7.84
CA GLN A 37 4.53 -16.38 8.73
C GLN A 37 4.38 -17.88 8.42
N ALA A 38 5.52 -18.55 8.16
CA ALA A 38 5.53 -20.01 8.01
C ALA A 38 5.09 -20.71 9.29
N ASN A 39 4.41 -21.86 9.15
CA ASN A 39 3.94 -22.72 10.24
C ASN A 39 2.92 -22.04 11.20
N LEU A 40 2.38 -20.89 10.83
CA LEU A 40 1.25 -20.26 11.52
C LEU A 40 0.01 -20.19 10.62
N PRO A 41 -1.18 -20.04 11.22
CA PRO A 41 -2.41 -19.84 10.46
C PRO A 41 -2.32 -18.60 9.56
N ILE A 42 -2.88 -18.71 8.35
CA ILE A 42 -2.82 -17.65 7.34
C ILE A 42 -4.20 -17.00 7.24
N HIS A 43 -4.26 -15.70 7.54
CA HIS A 43 -5.50 -14.95 7.51
C HIS A 43 -5.80 -14.40 6.13
N LEU A 44 -7.06 -14.56 5.72
CA LEU A 44 -7.64 -14.02 4.50
C LEU A 44 -8.88 -13.22 4.84
N VAL A 45 -9.26 -12.30 3.97
CA VAL A 45 -10.56 -11.64 4.03
C VAL A 45 -11.27 -11.86 2.69
N ALA A 46 -12.35 -12.64 2.72
CA ALA A 46 -13.24 -12.79 1.58
C ALA A 46 -14.23 -11.62 1.55
N GLN A 47 -14.27 -10.89 0.45
CA GLN A 47 -15.30 -9.91 0.16
C GLN A 47 -16.23 -10.52 -0.89
N ALA A 48 -17.43 -10.86 -0.51
CA ALA A 48 -18.36 -11.64 -1.31
C ALA A 48 -19.74 -10.99 -1.40
N LYS A 49 -20.39 -11.19 -2.55
CA LYS A 49 -21.79 -10.88 -2.77
C LYS A 49 -22.43 -12.05 -3.52
N ASN A 50 -23.57 -12.55 -3.04
CA ASN A 50 -24.32 -13.68 -3.64
C ASN A 50 -23.44 -14.94 -3.82
N VAL A 51 -22.53 -15.21 -2.90
CA VAL A 51 -21.67 -16.39 -2.86
C VAL A 51 -21.82 -17.07 -1.52
N ASP A 52 -22.28 -18.33 -1.51
CA ASP A 52 -22.49 -19.13 -0.30
C ASP A 52 -21.25 -19.94 0.10
N GLN A 53 -20.51 -20.39 -0.91
CA GLN A 53 -19.29 -21.15 -0.67
C GLN A 53 -18.32 -21.02 -1.84
N PHE A 54 -17.05 -21.25 -1.55
CA PHE A 54 -15.99 -21.38 -2.55
C PHE A 54 -14.92 -22.36 -2.09
N SER A 55 -14.13 -22.85 -3.03
CA SER A 55 -12.97 -23.70 -2.73
C SER A 55 -11.67 -22.98 -3.01
N LEU A 56 -10.64 -23.24 -2.19
CA LEU A 56 -9.25 -22.89 -2.45
C LEU A 56 -8.48 -24.16 -2.81
N ASN A 57 -7.84 -24.18 -3.96
CA ASN A 57 -6.84 -25.16 -4.34
C ASN A 57 -5.46 -24.53 -4.09
N ILE A 58 -4.71 -25.05 -3.14
CA ILE A 58 -3.41 -24.52 -2.74
C ILE A 58 -2.32 -25.43 -3.32
N TYR A 59 -1.46 -24.83 -4.14
CA TYR A 59 -0.37 -25.52 -4.82
C TYR A 59 0.97 -25.00 -4.30
N GLU A 60 1.91 -25.90 -4.04
CA GLU A 60 3.30 -25.54 -3.78
C GLU A 60 4.09 -25.48 -5.10
N VAL A 61 4.87 -24.41 -5.29
CA VAL A 61 5.77 -24.28 -6.44
C VAL A 61 6.99 -25.17 -6.23
N LYS A 62 7.28 -26.03 -7.20
CA LYS A 62 8.39 -27.00 -7.17
C LYS A 62 9.47 -26.62 -8.18
N ASP A 63 10.59 -26.10 -7.71
CA ASP A 63 11.82 -25.83 -8.50
C ASP A 63 11.59 -25.05 -9.82
N ASP A 64 10.55 -24.20 -9.86
CA ASP A 64 10.18 -23.45 -11.05
C ASP A 64 10.08 -21.94 -10.78
N VAL A 65 11.17 -21.42 -10.23
CA VAL A 65 11.29 -20.00 -9.87
C VAL A 65 11.11 -19.10 -11.08
N THR A 66 11.62 -19.48 -12.24
CA THR A 66 11.56 -18.65 -13.46
C THR A 66 10.11 -18.42 -13.91
N ASN A 67 9.31 -19.48 -14.03
CA ASN A 67 7.91 -19.32 -14.39
C ASN A 67 7.09 -18.66 -13.28
N PHE A 68 7.43 -18.90 -12.00
CA PHE A 68 6.83 -18.17 -10.89
C PHE A 68 7.08 -16.66 -11.00
N LEU A 69 8.32 -16.21 -11.23
CA LEU A 69 8.64 -14.79 -11.40
C LEU A 69 7.98 -14.20 -12.65
N LYS A 70 7.89 -14.97 -13.73
CA LYS A 70 7.11 -14.58 -14.92
C LYS A 70 5.64 -14.37 -14.59
N TYR A 71 5.04 -15.27 -13.83
CA TYR A 71 3.67 -15.13 -13.34
C TYR A 71 3.52 -13.89 -12.45
N VAL A 72 4.41 -13.66 -11.50
CA VAL A 72 4.36 -12.46 -10.63
C VAL A 72 4.43 -11.17 -11.43
N SER A 73 5.26 -11.14 -12.48
CA SER A 73 5.42 -9.96 -13.35
C SER A 73 4.18 -9.62 -14.19
N ASN A 74 3.31 -10.60 -14.42
CA ASN A 74 2.04 -10.47 -15.14
C ASN A 74 1.00 -11.44 -14.58
N SER A 75 0.56 -11.19 -13.36
CA SER A 75 -0.35 -12.07 -12.62
C SER A 75 -1.77 -12.16 -13.19
N TYR A 76 -2.15 -11.25 -14.09
CA TYR A 76 -3.46 -11.30 -14.75
C TYR A 76 -3.52 -12.32 -15.90
N ASP A 77 -2.38 -12.80 -16.40
CA ASP A 77 -2.32 -13.77 -17.46
C ASP A 77 -2.44 -15.19 -16.91
N LYS A 78 -3.60 -15.82 -17.14
CA LYS A 78 -3.89 -17.20 -16.72
C LYS A 78 -2.91 -18.23 -17.31
N ASN A 79 -2.32 -17.96 -18.48
CA ASN A 79 -1.33 -18.84 -19.07
C ASN A 79 -0.05 -18.87 -18.21
N ASN A 80 0.35 -17.74 -17.64
CA ASN A 80 1.48 -17.69 -16.73
C ASN A 80 1.23 -18.53 -15.47
N PHE A 81 0.03 -18.46 -14.89
CA PHE A 81 -0.35 -19.29 -13.75
C PHE A 81 -0.27 -20.80 -14.08
N SER A 82 -0.79 -21.19 -15.26
CA SER A 82 -0.80 -22.57 -15.71
C SER A 82 0.60 -23.10 -16.03
N ALA A 83 1.50 -22.23 -16.50
CA ALA A 83 2.87 -22.61 -16.89
C ALA A 83 3.78 -22.92 -15.69
N VAL A 84 3.45 -22.46 -14.48
CA VAL A 84 4.27 -22.74 -13.28
C VAL A 84 4.12 -24.21 -12.89
N LYS A 85 5.24 -24.93 -12.74
CA LYS A 85 5.27 -26.28 -12.18
C LYS A 85 4.93 -26.23 -10.71
N LYS A 86 3.82 -26.87 -10.35
CA LYS A 86 3.27 -26.85 -9.00
C LYS A 86 2.58 -28.14 -8.65
N SER A 87 2.52 -28.47 -7.37
CA SER A 87 1.83 -29.66 -6.86
C SER A 87 0.72 -29.23 -5.93
N LEU A 88 -0.48 -29.80 -6.09
CA LEU A 88 -1.58 -29.57 -5.16
C LEU A 88 -1.21 -30.15 -3.79
N VAL A 89 -1.17 -29.29 -2.77
CA VAL A 89 -0.86 -29.68 -1.39
C VAL A 89 -2.10 -29.69 -0.50
N ARG A 90 -3.11 -28.88 -0.85
CA ARG A 90 -4.34 -28.80 -0.07
C ARG A 90 -5.51 -28.27 -0.89
N LYS A 91 -6.69 -28.75 -0.55
CA LYS A 91 -7.96 -28.17 -0.97
C LYS A 91 -8.78 -27.84 0.26
N GLU A 92 -9.25 -26.59 0.39
CA GLU A 92 -10.10 -26.13 1.47
C GLU A 92 -11.41 -25.60 0.90
N ILE A 93 -12.50 -25.78 1.66
CA ILE A 93 -13.83 -25.28 1.27
C ILE A 93 -14.30 -24.35 2.37
N PHE A 94 -14.65 -23.12 1.97
CA PHE A 94 -15.16 -22.09 2.86
C PHE A 94 -16.63 -21.82 2.57
N ARG A 95 -17.43 -21.77 3.64
CA ARG A 95 -18.82 -21.34 3.58
C ARG A 95 -18.88 -19.89 4.05
N LEU A 96 -19.61 -19.06 3.33
CA LEU A 96 -19.78 -17.65 3.62
C LEU A 96 -21.20 -17.38 4.09
N PRO A 97 -21.40 -16.43 5.04
CA PRO A 97 -22.73 -15.96 5.36
C PRO A 97 -23.35 -15.27 4.14
N ASN A 98 -24.49 -15.77 3.68
CA ASN A 98 -25.26 -15.09 2.65
C ASN A 98 -26.54 -14.53 3.27
N LEU A 99 -26.61 -13.20 3.36
CA LEU A 99 -27.75 -12.48 3.96
C LEU A 99 -28.89 -12.22 2.95
N ASN A 100 -28.71 -12.60 1.69
CA ASN A 100 -29.67 -12.38 0.60
C ASN A 100 -30.09 -10.89 0.42
N ASP A 101 -29.19 -9.97 0.81
CA ASP A 101 -29.43 -8.52 0.71
C ASP A 101 -28.75 -7.90 -0.51
N PHE A 102 -28.09 -8.73 -1.34
CA PHE A 102 -27.35 -8.32 -2.54
C PHE A 102 -26.23 -7.33 -2.30
N GLN A 103 -25.70 -7.25 -1.07
CA GLN A 103 -24.60 -6.38 -0.70
C GLN A 103 -23.27 -7.15 -0.61
N ASN A 104 -22.17 -6.41 -0.66
CA ASN A 104 -20.84 -6.99 -0.41
C ASN A 104 -20.62 -7.12 1.10
N HIS A 105 -20.32 -8.34 1.55
CA HIS A 105 -19.95 -8.64 2.94
C HIS A 105 -18.49 -9.08 3.02
N GLN A 106 -17.86 -8.80 4.15
CA GLN A 106 -16.50 -9.23 4.43
C GLN A 106 -16.51 -10.30 5.51
N THR A 107 -15.84 -11.42 5.24
CA THR A 107 -15.70 -12.52 6.18
C THR A 107 -14.23 -12.83 6.36
N SER A 108 -13.76 -12.85 7.60
CA SER A 108 -12.40 -13.29 7.95
C SER A 108 -12.32 -14.81 7.88
N LEU A 109 -11.29 -15.31 7.23
CA LEU A 109 -11.06 -16.73 6.99
C LEU A 109 -9.63 -17.09 7.39
N GLU A 110 -9.40 -18.35 7.67
CA GLU A 110 -8.11 -18.86 8.06
C GLU A 110 -7.76 -20.11 7.25
N ILE A 111 -6.60 -20.10 6.60
CA ILE A 111 -5.97 -21.30 6.03
C ILE A 111 -5.09 -21.92 7.14
N LYS A 112 -5.16 -23.25 7.28
CA LYS A 112 -4.29 -23.99 8.20
C LYS A 112 -2.80 -23.75 7.89
N PRO A 113 -1.93 -23.83 8.90
CA PRO A 113 -0.49 -23.61 8.74
C PRO A 113 0.13 -24.36 7.55
N LEU A 114 1.06 -23.70 6.89
CA LEU A 114 1.87 -24.25 5.81
C LEU A 114 3.36 -24.04 6.13
N PRO A 115 4.25 -24.96 5.73
CA PRO A 115 5.69 -24.78 5.87
C PRO A 115 6.22 -23.63 5.00
N SER A 116 7.49 -23.27 5.19
CA SER A 116 8.18 -22.31 4.32
C SER A 116 8.12 -22.76 2.86
N GLY A 117 7.75 -21.84 1.98
CA GLY A 117 7.63 -22.13 0.55
C GLY A 117 6.86 -21.07 -0.22
N ILE A 118 6.78 -21.28 -1.52
CA ILE A 118 6.02 -20.45 -2.45
C ILE A 118 4.73 -21.18 -2.79
N TYR A 119 3.60 -20.51 -2.62
CA TYR A 119 2.29 -21.09 -2.85
C TYR A 119 1.51 -20.28 -3.89
N LEU A 120 0.95 -21.02 -4.86
CA LEU A 120 -0.07 -20.51 -5.77
C LEU A 120 -1.42 -21.00 -5.31
N VAL A 121 -2.40 -20.11 -5.31
CA VAL A 121 -3.76 -20.42 -4.89
C VAL A 121 -4.72 -20.09 -6.02
N GLU A 122 -5.59 -21.04 -6.32
CA GLU A 122 -6.73 -20.85 -7.19
C GLU A 122 -8.00 -20.93 -6.35
N TYR A 123 -8.89 -19.96 -6.50
CA TYR A 123 -10.22 -20.06 -5.89
C TYR A 123 -11.29 -20.24 -6.94
N VAL A 124 -12.26 -21.07 -6.60
CA VAL A 124 -13.33 -21.49 -7.51
C VAL A 124 -14.67 -21.42 -6.79
N VAL A 125 -15.63 -20.73 -7.42
CA VAL A 125 -17.04 -20.69 -7.02
C VAL A 125 -17.85 -21.52 -8.02
N GLU A 126 -18.85 -22.25 -7.56
CA GLU A 126 -19.69 -23.12 -8.41
C GLU A 126 -20.32 -22.39 -9.60
N ASN A 127 -20.57 -21.08 -9.47
CA ASN A 127 -21.15 -20.24 -10.52
C ASN A 127 -20.13 -19.73 -11.57
N GLY A 128 -18.95 -20.33 -11.65
CA GLY A 128 -17.95 -20.06 -12.69
C GLY A 128 -16.97 -18.95 -12.38
N ILE A 129 -17.00 -18.32 -11.19
CA ILE A 129 -15.95 -17.39 -10.76
C ILE A 129 -14.70 -18.22 -10.46
N GLN A 130 -13.62 -17.92 -11.16
CA GLN A 130 -12.32 -18.53 -10.96
C GLN A 130 -11.24 -17.47 -11.11
N ASP A 131 -10.39 -17.38 -10.10
CA ASP A 131 -9.24 -16.48 -10.11
C ASP A 131 -8.12 -17.07 -9.27
N HIS A 132 -6.95 -16.44 -9.24
CA HIS A 132 -5.77 -16.97 -8.60
C HIS A 132 -4.90 -15.87 -7.99
N PHE A 133 -4.13 -16.24 -6.99
CA PHE A 133 -3.16 -15.39 -6.34
C PHE A 133 -1.97 -16.21 -5.84
N TYR A 134 -0.96 -15.55 -5.27
CA TYR A 134 0.16 -16.22 -4.63
C TYR A 134 0.44 -15.63 -3.26
N PHE A 135 1.04 -16.43 -2.41
CA PHE A 135 1.71 -15.97 -1.20
C PHE A 135 2.98 -16.78 -0.94
N ILE A 136 3.85 -16.22 -0.13
CA ILE A 136 5.09 -16.84 0.31
C ILE A 136 4.99 -17.04 1.82
N ALA A 137 4.99 -18.29 2.28
CA ALA A 137 5.12 -18.60 3.69
C ALA A 137 6.63 -18.61 4.05
N THR A 138 7.04 -17.76 4.98
CA THR A 138 8.45 -17.56 5.30
C THR A 138 8.66 -17.19 6.77
N SER A 139 9.75 -17.66 7.36
CA SER A 139 10.16 -17.32 8.73
C SER A 139 11.10 -16.11 8.78
N SER A 140 11.49 -15.59 7.62
CA SER A 140 12.35 -14.43 7.47
C SER A 140 11.63 -13.25 6.84
N ARG A 141 12.20 -12.07 6.99
CA ARG A 141 11.75 -10.83 6.36
C ARG A 141 12.93 -10.04 5.84
N LEU A 142 12.78 -9.46 4.67
CA LEU A 142 13.68 -8.45 4.16
C LEU A 142 13.23 -7.08 4.61
N ILE A 143 14.11 -6.36 5.27
CA ILE A 143 13.95 -4.93 5.55
C ILE A 143 14.70 -4.21 4.44
N TYR A 144 13.98 -3.35 3.76
CA TYR A 144 14.45 -2.57 2.64
C TYR A 144 14.43 -1.11 3.05
N ASP A 145 15.61 -0.51 3.14
CA ASP A 145 15.74 0.93 3.34
C ASP A 145 15.80 1.58 1.96
N GLN A 146 14.64 1.93 1.45
CA GLN A 146 14.54 2.70 0.24
C GLN A 146 14.90 4.15 0.59
N LYS A 147 16.20 4.44 0.70
CA LYS A 147 16.64 5.81 0.65
C LYS A 147 16.16 6.39 -0.68
N ASP A 148 15.59 7.57 -0.61
CA ASP A 148 15.07 8.34 -1.75
C ASP A 148 16.20 8.75 -2.74
N ASP A 149 17.21 7.94 -2.81
CA ASP A 149 18.35 8.06 -3.68
C ASP A 149 18.04 7.37 -5.00
N ARG A 150 17.34 8.09 -5.87
CA ARG A 150 16.90 7.66 -7.19
C ARG A 150 18.04 7.16 -8.11
N LYS A 151 19.26 7.02 -7.61
CA LYS A 151 20.46 6.66 -8.36
C LYS A 151 20.98 5.25 -8.14
N SER A 152 20.62 4.52 -7.09
CA SER A 152 21.17 3.18 -6.93
C SER A 152 20.20 2.21 -6.27
N ILE A 153 20.02 1.07 -6.94
CA ILE A 153 19.45 -0.16 -6.36
C ILE A 153 20.51 -0.82 -5.41
N GLU A 154 21.52 -0.08 -5.01
CA GLU A 154 22.52 -0.49 -4.00
C GLU A 154 21.99 -0.36 -2.58
N ASP A 155 20.68 -0.40 -2.41
CA ASP A 155 20.05 -0.31 -1.12
C ASP A 155 20.48 -1.49 -0.27
N ARG A 156 20.89 -1.21 0.93
CA ARG A 156 21.24 -2.24 1.90
C ARG A 156 19.97 -2.97 2.30
N LEU A 157 19.90 -4.22 1.91
CA LEU A 157 18.86 -5.13 2.36
C LEU A 157 19.33 -5.79 3.64
N LYS A 158 18.46 -5.90 4.61
CA LYS A 158 18.72 -6.57 5.86
C LYS A 158 17.78 -7.75 6.01
N LEU A 159 18.36 -8.93 6.27
CA LEU A 159 17.62 -10.14 6.52
C LEU A 159 17.38 -10.32 8.03
N VAL A 160 16.12 -10.47 8.43
CA VAL A 160 15.76 -10.64 9.84
C VAL A 160 14.77 -11.78 10.04
N HIS A 161 14.71 -12.34 11.22
CA HIS A 161 13.62 -13.23 11.62
C HIS A 161 12.29 -12.48 11.65
N ARG A 162 11.27 -13.03 10.99
CA ARG A 162 9.95 -12.40 10.88
C ARG A 162 9.27 -12.24 12.24
N GLU A 163 9.45 -13.20 13.14
CA GLU A 163 8.81 -13.22 14.44
C GLU A 163 9.32 -12.14 15.41
N ASN A 164 10.64 -11.93 15.46
CA ASN A 164 11.26 -11.13 16.52
C ASN A 164 12.21 -10.02 16.01
N GLY A 165 12.37 -9.89 14.70
CA GLY A 165 13.21 -8.87 14.07
C GLY A 165 14.73 -9.06 14.25
N LYS A 166 15.18 -10.16 14.87
CA LYS A 166 16.61 -10.42 15.06
C LYS A 166 17.32 -10.65 13.72
N PRO A 167 18.55 -10.11 13.55
CA PRO A 167 19.33 -10.28 12.32
C PRO A 167 19.64 -11.76 12.03
N ILE A 168 19.59 -12.14 10.75
CA ILE A 168 20.05 -13.43 10.22
C ILE A 168 21.39 -13.19 9.51
N SER A 169 22.47 -13.32 10.26
CA SER A 169 23.82 -12.95 9.83
C SER A 169 24.56 -14.12 9.18
N ASN A 170 25.49 -13.80 8.27
CA ASN A 170 26.36 -14.78 7.60
C ASN A 170 25.59 -15.90 6.89
N GLU A 171 24.39 -15.60 6.39
CA GLU A 171 23.55 -16.57 5.70
C GLU A 171 23.87 -16.58 4.21
N GLY A 172 24.03 -17.78 3.65
CA GLY A 172 24.14 -17.98 2.20
C GLY A 172 22.79 -17.79 1.53
N LEU A 173 22.73 -16.88 0.56
CA LEU A 173 21.51 -16.52 -0.14
C LEU A 173 21.65 -16.84 -1.63
N ARG A 174 20.62 -17.44 -2.21
CA ARG A 174 20.47 -17.55 -3.67
C ARG A 174 19.46 -16.54 -4.14
N ILE A 175 19.83 -15.72 -5.10
CA ILE A 175 19.00 -14.65 -5.61
C ILE A 175 18.67 -14.93 -7.06
N PHE A 176 17.38 -14.89 -7.37
CA PHE A 176 16.85 -14.99 -8.73
C PHE A 176 16.34 -13.61 -9.14
N GLU A 177 16.93 -13.06 -10.19
CA GLU A 177 16.52 -11.80 -10.75
C GLU A 177 15.72 -12.04 -12.03
N TYR A 178 14.59 -11.40 -12.19
CA TYR A 178 13.77 -11.44 -13.38
C TYR A 178 13.38 -10.04 -13.82
N SER A 179 13.52 -9.79 -15.10
CA SER A 179 13.02 -8.61 -15.79
C SER A 179 12.08 -9.06 -16.91
N ARG A 180 11.03 -8.28 -17.17
CA ARG A 180 10.02 -8.65 -18.16
C ARG A 180 10.65 -8.92 -19.54
N GLY A 181 10.39 -10.10 -20.08
CA GLY A 181 10.90 -10.51 -21.40
C GLY A 181 12.31 -11.09 -21.42
N LYS A 182 12.98 -11.21 -20.27
CA LYS A 182 14.33 -11.80 -20.15
C LYS A 182 14.31 -13.11 -19.38
N THR A 183 15.39 -13.88 -19.53
CA THR A 183 15.63 -15.07 -18.71
C THR A 183 16.04 -14.65 -17.29
N ALA A 184 15.59 -15.39 -16.29
CA ALA A 184 16.01 -15.12 -14.92
C ALA A 184 17.50 -15.35 -14.72
N ASN A 185 18.19 -14.36 -14.18
CA ASN A 185 19.57 -14.50 -13.72
C ASN A 185 19.59 -15.09 -12.31
N THR A 186 20.63 -15.85 -12.01
CA THR A 186 20.81 -16.43 -10.67
C THR A 186 22.21 -16.15 -10.17
N PHE A 187 22.32 -15.69 -8.92
CA PHE A 187 23.60 -15.46 -8.26
C PHE A 187 23.52 -15.79 -6.78
N ASN A 188 24.68 -16.12 -6.17
CA ASN A 188 24.79 -16.43 -4.76
C ASN A 188 25.56 -15.30 -4.08
N ILE A 189 25.10 -14.90 -2.92
CA ILE A 189 25.75 -13.91 -2.04
C ILE A 189 25.63 -14.37 -0.61
N ASN A 190 26.38 -13.74 0.30
CA ASN A 190 26.21 -13.94 1.73
C ASN A 190 25.77 -12.64 2.39
N SER A 191 24.90 -12.72 3.40
CA SER A 191 24.71 -11.61 4.31
C SER A 191 25.95 -11.40 5.19
N ASP A 192 26.20 -10.15 5.59
CA ASP A 192 27.31 -9.82 6.47
C ASP A 192 26.98 -10.13 7.95
N ASN A 193 27.91 -9.79 8.87
CA ASN A 193 27.74 -9.97 10.32
C ASN A 193 26.55 -9.18 10.89
N ALA A 194 26.11 -8.13 10.22
CA ALA A 194 24.96 -7.32 10.58
C ALA A 194 23.69 -7.73 9.82
N ALA A 195 23.74 -8.85 9.09
CA ALA A 195 22.69 -9.40 8.23
C ALA A 195 22.35 -8.53 7.01
N ASN A 196 23.24 -7.61 6.61
CA ASN A 196 23.03 -6.82 5.40
C ASN A 196 23.60 -7.57 4.17
N PHE A 197 22.99 -7.27 3.01
CA PHE A 197 23.50 -7.68 1.71
C PHE A 197 23.07 -6.68 0.64
N LYS A 198 23.67 -6.78 -0.55
CA LYS A 198 23.33 -5.90 -1.67
C LYS A 198 23.02 -6.73 -2.90
N PHE A 199 22.06 -6.30 -3.68
CA PHE A 199 21.88 -6.85 -5.01
C PHE A 199 22.99 -6.37 -5.96
N PRO A 200 23.41 -7.22 -6.92
CA PRO A 200 24.27 -6.76 -7.99
C PRO A 200 23.57 -5.66 -8.81
N VAL A 201 24.31 -4.61 -9.09
CA VAL A 201 23.83 -3.53 -9.95
C VAL A 201 23.66 -4.08 -11.37
N SER A 202 22.46 -4.03 -11.92
CA SER A 202 22.24 -4.33 -13.32
C SER A 202 22.68 -3.15 -14.19
N LYS A 203 23.43 -3.43 -15.22
CA LYS A 203 23.73 -2.45 -16.28
C LYS A 203 22.52 -2.16 -17.17
N ASP A 204 21.50 -2.98 -17.08
CA ASP A 204 20.27 -2.87 -17.86
C ASP A 204 19.31 -1.87 -17.21
N LYS A 205 18.89 -0.88 -17.98
CA LYS A 205 17.96 0.18 -17.58
C LYS A 205 16.50 -0.30 -17.63
N GLU A 206 16.16 -1.42 -16.99
CA GLU A 206 14.79 -1.93 -17.02
C GLU A 206 13.92 -1.33 -15.94
N TYR A 207 12.67 -1.05 -16.31
CA TYR A 207 11.70 -0.36 -15.45
C TYR A 207 11.25 -1.17 -14.25
N TYR A 208 11.06 -2.49 -14.41
CA TYR A 208 10.64 -3.39 -13.34
C TYR A 208 11.56 -4.59 -13.24
N ARG A 209 12.09 -4.81 -12.06
CA ARG A 209 12.90 -5.99 -11.72
C ARG A 209 12.27 -6.69 -10.52
N TYR A 210 12.24 -8.00 -10.57
CA TYR A 210 11.76 -8.84 -9.48
C TYR A 210 12.93 -9.67 -8.96
N PHE A 211 13.12 -9.66 -7.65
CA PHE A 211 14.13 -10.44 -6.98
C PHE A 211 13.47 -11.41 -6.02
N LEU A 212 13.70 -12.70 -6.23
CA LEU A 212 13.34 -13.73 -5.27
C LEU A 212 14.61 -14.13 -4.53
N VAL A 213 14.64 -13.89 -3.22
CA VAL A 213 15.74 -14.21 -2.34
C VAL A 213 15.41 -15.51 -1.62
N GLN A 214 16.18 -16.56 -1.86
CA GLN A 214 16.06 -17.86 -1.22
C GLN A 214 17.14 -18.02 -0.15
N GLN A 215 16.76 -18.55 1.01
CA GLN A 215 17.63 -19.14 2.00
C GLN A 215 17.64 -20.66 1.76
N PRO A 216 18.68 -21.25 1.13
CA PRO A 216 18.63 -22.65 0.70
C PRO A 216 18.51 -23.65 1.84
N LYS A 217 19.04 -23.32 3.03
CA LYS A 217 19.01 -24.21 4.20
C LYS A 217 17.63 -24.39 4.81
N THR A 218 16.82 -23.35 4.80
CA THR A 218 15.48 -23.32 5.42
C THR A 218 14.35 -23.36 4.41
N ASN A 219 14.68 -23.27 3.13
CA ASN A 219 13.72 -23.10 2.03
C ASN A 219 12.81 -21.89 2.22
N ASP A 220 13.29 -20.86 2.91
CA ASP A 220 12.61 -19.59 3.04
C ASP A 220 12.81 -18.74 1.79
N PHE A 221 11.75 -17.99 1.43
CA PHE A 221 11.79 -17.11 0.28
C PHE A 221 11.26 -15.72 0.64
N ASN A 222 11.84 -14.71 0.01
CA ASN A 222 11.34 -13.35 0.07
C ASN A 222 11.35 -12.75 -1.34
N LEU A 223 10.26 -12.13 -1.73
CA LEU A 223 10.10 -11.49 -3.04
C LEU A 223 10.14 -9.98 -2.89
N ILE A 224 10.96 -9.33 -3.70
CA ILE A 224 11.04 -7.87 -3.80
C ILE A 224 10.80 -7.46 -5.25
N GLN A 225 10.00 -6.42 -5.43
CA GLN A 225 9.88 -5.71 -6.69
C GLN A 225 10.68 -4.41 -6.60
N ALA A 226 11.66 -4.24 -7.46
CA ALA A 226 12.42 -3.01 -7.56
C ALA A 226 12.01 -2.23 -8.82
N TYR A 227 11.91 -0.92 -8.69
CA TYR A 227 11.63 -0.02 -9.79
C TYR A 227 12.95 0.52 -10.35
N GLY A 228 13.15 0.42 -11.65
CA GLY A 228 14.33 0.98 -12.31
C GLY A 228 14.16 2.49 -12.56
N ASN A 229 15.27 3.22 -12.45
CA ASN A 229 15.32 4.69 -12.52
C ASN A 229 15.23 5.27 -13.95
N GLN A 230 14.49 4.68 -14.87
CA GLN A 230 14.52 5.10 -16.28
C GLN A 230 13.80 6.43 -16.60
N TYR A 231 12.95 6.94 -15.71
CA TYR A 231 12.10 8.08 -16.05
C TYR A 231 12.61 9.44 -15.56
N TYR A 232 13.63 9.44 -14.73
CA TYR A 232 14.19 10.71 -14.26
C TYR A 232 15.62 10.80 -14.78
N GLY A 233 15.82 11.63 -15.79
CA GLY A 233 17.17 12.05 -16.20
C GLY A 233 18.01 12.43 -14.97
N GLU A 234 19.28 12.75 -15.14
CA GLU A 234 20.14 13.28 -14.06
C GLU A 234 19.53 14.55 -13.44
N ASN A 235 18.37 14.43 -12.82
CA ASN A 235 17.81 15.50 -12.04
C ASN A 235 18.71 15.60 -10.81
N LYS A 236 19.44 16.69 -10.72
CA LYS A 236 19.99 17.13 -9.43
C LYS A 236 18.88 16.96 -8.40
N ILE A 237 19.18 16.27 -7.32
CA ILE A 237 18.28 16.28 -6.17
C ILE A 237 18.26 17.72 -5.73
N GLU A 238 17.16 18.39 -5.97
CA GLU A 238 17.01 19.80 -5.64
C GLU A 238 16.86 19.95 -4.13
N ASP A 239 17.34 21.07 -3.63
CA ASP A 239 17.09 21.49 -2.26
C ASP A 239 15.58 21.64 -2.09
N ARG A 240 15.05 21.12 -0.99
CA ARG A 240 13.61 21.20 -0.71
C ARG A 240 13.38 21.49 0.77
N GLU A 241 12.37 22.24 1.07
CA GLU A 241 11.84 22.38 2.42
C GLU A 241 10.60 21.52 2.62
N GLN A 242 10.36 21.10 3.86
CA GLN A 242 9.20 20.34 4.26
C GLN A 242 8.62 20.93 5.54
N ALA A 243 7.30 21.05 5.58
CA ALA A 243 6.57 21.48 6.76
C ALA A 243 5.67 20.34 7.26
N GLN A 244 6.01 19.73 8.38
CA GLN A 244 5.14 18.76 9.03
C GLN A 244 4.19 19.46 9.99
N ILE A 245 2.88 19.38 9.72
CA ILE A 245 1.83 20.06 10.49
C ILE A 245 1.08 19.05 11.34
N PHE A 246 1.03 19.30 12.64
CA PHE A 246 0.30 18.51 13.63
C PHE A 246 -0.85 19.34 14.21
N LEU A 247 -2.02 18.72 14.36
CA LEU A 247 -3.20 19.32 14.98
C LEU A 247 -3.58 18.51 16.21
N ASP A 248 -4.22 19.15 17.17
CA ASP A 248 -4.72 18.48 18.38
C ASP A 248 -5.93 17.56 18.11
N ARG A 249 -6.65 17.79 17.00
CA ARG A 249 -7.81 17.00 16.57
C ARG A 249 -7.94 16.95 15.06
N ALA A 250 -8.73 16.02 14.57
CA ALA A 250 -9.09 15.91 13.15
C ALA A 250 -10.47 16.54 12.85
N ILE A 251 -11.32 16.78 13.87
CA ILE A 251 -12.68 17.30 13.74
C ILE A 251 -12.93 18.36 14.82
N TYR A 252 -13.50 19.48 14.41
CA TYR A 252 -13.83 20.62 15.27
C TYR A 252 -15.26 21.09 15.03
N ARG A 253 -15.78 21.89 15.96
CA ARG A 253 -17.03 22.64 15.79
C ARG A 253 -16.73 24.10 15.47
N PRO A 254 -17.64 24.82 14.78
CA PRO A 254 -17.56 26.27 14.67
C PRO A 254 -17.36 26.93 16.04
N GLY A 255 -16.49 27.90 16.12
CA GLY A 255 -16.14 28.59 17.37
C GLY A 255 -15.10 27.89 18.26
N GLN A 256 -14.68 26.66 17.96
CA GLN A 256 -13.61 26.00 18.69
C GLN A 256 -12.24 26.50 18.25
N THR A 257 -11.25 26.32 19.13
CA THR A 257 -9.85 26.63 18.84
C THR A 257 -9.13 25.40 18.34
N VAL A 258 -8.47 25.55 17.18
CA VAL A 258 -7.55 24.57 16.59
C VAL A 258 -6.15 24.90 17.08
N TYR A 259 -5.51 23.98 17.77
CA TYR A 259 -4.10 24.10 18.15
C TYR A 259 -3.24 23.35 17.12
N PHE A 260 -2.14 24.01 16.72
CA PHE A 260 -1.22 23.44 15.76
C PHE A 260 0.22 23.49 16.24
N LYS A 261 1.01 22.55 15.74
CA LYS A 261 2.48 22.57 15.78
C LYS A 261 3.00 22.30 14.38
N VAL A 262 3.98 23.08 13.95
CA VAL A 262 4.70 22.88 12.69
C VAL A 262 6.16 22.58 12.98
N ILE A 263 6.74 21.63 12.26
CA ILE A 263 8.18 21.35 12.26
C ILE A 263 8.65 21.55 10.81
N ALA A 264 9.58 22.49 10.62
CA ALA A 264 10.16 22.78 9.32
C ALA A 264 11.56 22.14 9.22
N THR A 265 11.77 21.40 8.14
CA THR A 265 13.06 20.80 7.78
C THR A 265 13.46 21.21 6.38
N ALA A 266 14.76 21.28 6.12
CA ALA A 266 15.33 21.51 4.80
C ALA A 266 16.23 20.34 4.41
N PHE A 267 15.97 19.77 3.25
CA PHE A 267 16.82 18.76 2.65
C PHE A 267 17.76 19.43 1.64
N ASN A 268 19.06 19.22 1.82
CA ASN A 268 20.06 19.68 0.87
C ASN A 268 20.43 18.56 -0.10
N GLY A 269 20.16 18.78 -1.37
CA GLY A 269 20.33 17.78 -2.43
C GLY A 269 21.79 17.38 -2.70
N GLU A 270 22.74 18.29 -2.45
CA GLU A 270 24.17 18.05 -2.66
C GLU A 270 24.75 17.17 -1.52
N SER A 271 24.55 17.59 -0.27
CA SER A 271 25.03 16.85 0.91
C SER A 271 24.17 15.66 1.30
N LYS A 272 22.96 15.56 0.76
CA LYS A 272 21.93 14.54 1.07
C LYS A 272 21.58 14.49 2.57
N LYS A 273 21.62 15.64 3.23
CA LYS A 273 21.29 15.77 4.64
C LYS A 273 20.01 16.57 4.82
N GLU A 274 19.23 16.15 5.78
CA GLU A 274 18.08 16.87 6.27
C GLU A 274 18.44 17.58 7.56
N ASN A 275 18.12 18.87 7.65
CA ASN A 275 18.38 19.72 8.80
C ASN A 275 17.10 20.44 9.21
N VAL A 276 16.97 20.79 10.48
CA VAL A 276 15.88 21.65 10.95
C VAL A 276 16.08 23.08 10.48
N VAL A 277 15.00 23.74 10.09
CA VAL A 277 15.00 25.15 9.68
C VAL A 277 14.73 26.00 10.90
N SER A 278 15.82 26.48 11.54
CA SER A 278 15.74 27.31 12.74
C SER A 278 15.79 28.81 12.42
N LYS A 279 15.15 29.65 13.25
CA LYS A 279 15.10 31.11 13.13
C LYS A 279 14.53 31.63 11.80
N SER A 280 13.72 30.82 11.12
CA SER A 280 13.02 31.18 9.89
C SER A 280 11.62 31.71 10.20
N LYS A 281 11.17 32.70 9.43
CA LYS A 281 9.80 33.22 9.50
C LYS A 281 8.89 32.37 8.67
N LEU A 282 7.85 31.83 9.28
CA LEU A 282 6.81 31.06 8.61
C LEU A 282 5.47 31.78 8.69
N ASN A 283 4.76 31.84 7.61
CA ASN A 283 3.38 32.27 7.56
C ASN A 283 2.49 31.04 7.75
N ILE A 284 1.70 31.03 8.80
CA ILE A 284 0.73 29.96 9.07
C ILE A 284 -0.65 30.51 8.73
N ILE A 285 -1.33 29.89 7.78
CA ILE A 285 -2.57 30.36 7.18
C ILE A 285 -3.69 29.38 7.49
N LEU A 286 -4.82 29.90 7.98
CA LEU A 286 -6.05 29.13 8.11
C LEU A 286 -6.94 29.41 6.91
N ASN A 287 -7.30 28.36 6.16
CA ASN A 287 -8.20 28.44 5.02
C ASN A 287 -9.55 27.76 5.35
N ASP A 288 -10.66 28.32 4.80
CA ASP A 288 -12.00 27.73 4.94
C ASP A 288 -12.26 26.61 3.92
N ALA A 289 -13.48 26.08 3.95
CA ALA A 289 -13.90 24.98 3.08
C ALA A 289 -13.94 25.34 1.58
N ASN A 290 -13.86 26.61 1.23
CA ASN A 290 -13.75 27.09 -0.15
C ASN A 290 -12.29 27.39 -0.55
N GLY A 291 -11.35 27.22 0.37
CA GLY A 291 -9.94 27.59 0.17
C GLY A 291 -9.63 29.08 0.36
N GLU A 292 -10.57 29.85 0.95
CA GLU A 292 -10.35 31.27 1.23
C GLU A 292 -9.59 31.46 2.55
N GLU A 293 -8.59 32.33 2.54
CA GLU A 293 -7.85 32.71 3.74
C GLU A 293 -8.77 33.38 4.77
N LEU A 294 -8.82 32.80 5.99
CA LEU A 294 -9.57 33.33 7.11
C LEU A 294 -8.69 34.09 8.09
N ASN A 295 -7.48 33.63 8.30
CA ASN A 295 -6.54 34.22 9.25
C ASN A 295 -5.11 33.80 8.91
N LYS A 296 -4.16 34.62 9.28
CA LYS A 296 -2.72 34.42 9.06
C LYS A 296 -1.91 34.83 10.32
N GLN A 297 -0.95 34.01 10.69
CA GLN A 297 0.02 34.31 11.75
C GLN A 297 1.41 34.13 11.19
N GLN A 298 2.28 35.13 11.44
CA GLN A 298 3.71 35.01 11.15
C GLN A 298 4.46 34.61 12.43
N LEU A 299 5.12 33.45 12.41
CA LEU A 299 5.83 32.86 13.53
C LEU A 299 7.27 32.56 13.14
N VAL A 300 8.18 32.59 14.14
CA VAL A 300 9.61 32.30 13.93
C VAL A 300 9.95 30.95 14.54
N THR A 301 10.58 30.07 13.75
CA THR A 301 10.97 28.74 14.23
C THR A 301 12.04 28.84 15.32
N ASN A 302 11.92 27.98 16.32
CA ASN A 302 12.91 27.82 17.38
C ASN A 302 14.14 27.03 16.92
N GLU A 303 15.06 26.71 17.85
CA GLU A 303 16.26 25.90 17.56
C GLU A 303 15.99 24.50 17.04
N PHE A 304 14.80 23.94 17.28
CA PHE A 304 14.35 22.65 16.78
C PHE A 304 13.55 22.76 15.48
N GLY A 305 13.55 23.89 14.81
CA GLY A 305 12.78 24.11 13.57
C GLY A 305 11.29 24.15 13.79
N SER A 306 10.78 24.36 15.02
CA SER A 306 9.35 24.26 15.30
C SER A 306 8.71 25.58 15.70
N VAL A 307 7.43 25.71 15.32
CA VAL A 307 6.51 26.76 15.81
C VAL A 307 5.22 26.08 16.29
N ASN A 308 4.50 26.75 17.17
CA ASN A 308 3.18 26.37 17.63
C ASN A 308 2.28 27.60 17.77
N GLY A 309 0.99 27.37 17.59
CA GLY A 309 0.00 28.44 17.70
C GLY A 309 -1.42 27.88 17.71
N SER A 310 -2.38 28.77 17.53
CA SER A 310 -3.78 28.40 17.49
C SER A 310 -4.61 29.37 16.67
N PHE A 311 -5.71 28.87 16.10
CA PHE A 311 -6.75 29.67 15.45
C PHE A 311 -8.11 29.39 16.05
N THR A 312 -8.91 30.41 16.28
CA THR A 312 -10.33 30.24 16.62
C THR A 312 -11.13 30.18 15.33
N LEU A 313 -11.87 29.10 15.15
CA LEU A 313 -12.72 28.89 13.98
C LEU A 313 -13.91 29.87 14.00
N PRO A 314 -14.25 30.50 12.87
CA PRO A 314 -15.39 31.39 12.80
C PRO A 314 -16.71 30.62 12.97
N GLN A 315 -17.72 31.34 13.50
CA GLN A 315 -19.10 30.88 13.47
C GLN A 315 -19.80 31.36 12.21
N GLY A 316 -20.77 30.58 11.71
CA GLY A 316 -21.60 30.97 10.58
C GLY A 316 -20.94 30.86 9.19
N LYS A 317 -19.76 30.25 9.10
CA LYS A 317 -19.16 29.86 7.82
C LYS A 317 -19.65 28.47 7.39
N LEU A 318 -19.47 28.16 6.09
CA LEU A 318 -19.77 26.86 5.55
C LEU A 318 -18.96 25.76 6.28
N ASN A 319 -19.66 24.74 6.78
CA ASN A 319 -18.99 23.57 7.35
C ASN A 319 -18.34 22.75 6.24
N GLY A 320 -17.26 22.07 6.54
CA GLY A 320 -16.55 21.26 5.55
C GLY A 320 -15.10 21.03 5.91
N GLU A 321 -14.28 20.83 4.89
CA GLU A 321 -12.85 20.59 5.02
C GLU A 321 -12.08 21.91 5.02
N PHE A 322 -11.52 22.27 6.16
CA PHE A 322 -10.65 23.44 6.37
C PHE A 322 -9.19 22.98 6.30
N SER A 323 -8.27 23.91 6.12
CA SER A 323 -6.85 23.58 6.14
C SER A 323 -6.01 24.60 6.92
N ILE A 324 -4.90 24.11 7.47
CA ILE A 324 -3.76 24.95 7.86
C ILE A 324 -2.69 24.78 6.79
N GLU A 325 -2.22 25.90 6.27
CA GLU A 325 -1.17 26.00 5.28
C GLU A 325 0.03 26.69 5.86
N VAL A 326 1.21 26.25 5.44
CA VAL A 326 2.50 26.87 5.79
C VAL A 326 3.10 27.48 4.54
N ASP A 327 3.47 28.73 4.63
CA ASP A 327 4.13 29.47 3.57
C ASP A 327 5.38 30.17 4.12
N ASN A 328 6.36 30.42 3.27
CA ASN A 328 7.58 31.13 3.62
C ASN A 328 7.83 32.21 2.56
N ASP A 329 7.81 33.46 2.96
CA ASP A 329 7.99 34.60 2.04
C ASP A 329 9.37 34.63 1.36
N ASP A 330 10.37 33.93 1.93
CA ASP A 330 11.75 33.88 1.42
C ASP A 330 11.99 32.76 0.43
N ILE A 331 11.00 31.83 0.23
CA ILE A 331 11.14 30.65 -0.59
C ILE A 331 9.89 30.49 -1.48
N ASP A 332 10.13 30.16 -2.74
CA ASP A 332 9.04 29.84 -3.66
C ASP A 332 8.21 28.67 -3.10
N SER A 333 6.92 28.89 -2.91
CA SER A 333 5.99 27.94 -2.29
C SER A 333 5.96 26.57 -2.97
N ASP A 334 6.38 26.46 -4.23
CA ASP A 334 6.47 25.22 -4.97
C ASP A 334 7.57 24.25 -4.47
N TYR A 335 8.51 24.76 -3.67
CA TYR A 335 9.59 23.96 -3.06
C TYR A 335 9.25 23.46 -1.64
N ILE A 336 8.12 23.86 -1.04
CA ILE A 336 7.69 23.38 0.27
C ILE A 336 6.78 22.16 0.10
N ILE A 337 7.25 21.00 0.54
CA ILE A 337 6.48 19.73 0.51
C ILE A 337 5.64 19.62 1.79
N ASP A 338 4.45 19.03 1.69
CA ASP A 338 3.51 18.78 2.81
C ASP A 338 3.07 20.07 3.53
N ARG A 339 2.99 21.17 2.80
CA ARG A 339 2.65 22.49 3.33
C ARG A 339 1.21 22.67 3.82
N MET A 340 0.34 21.67 3.63
CA MET A 340 -1.08 21.74 4.00
C MET A 340 -1.51 20.59 4.89
N LYS A 341 -2.33 20.90 5.90
CA LYS A 341 -2.99 19.90 6.74
C LYS A 341 -4.49 20.17 6.80
N TYR A 342 -5.27 19.22 6.32
CA TYR A 342 -6.72 19.27 6.30
C TYR A 342 -7.33 18.75 7.60
N PHE A 343 -8.46 19.35 7.99
CA PHE A 343 -9.29 18.94 9.12
C PHE A 343 -10.76 19.29 8.85
N ARG A 344 -11.69 18.65 9.57
CA ARG A 344 -13.12 18.87 9.36
C ARG A 344 -13.70 19.83 10.38
N VAL A 345 -14.58 20.72 9.91
CA VAL A 345 -15.42 21.57 10.75
C VAL A 345 -16.86 21.13 10.53
N GLU A 346 -17.48 20.56 11.58
CA GLU A 346 -18.81 19.98 11.49
C GLU A 346 -19.66 20.41 12.69
N GLU A 347 -20.93 20.73 12.44
CA GLU A 347 -21.92 20.97 13.48
C GLU A 347 -22.65 19.66 13.78
N TYR A 348 -22.24 18.99 14.85
CA TYR A 348 -22.89 17.75 15.26
C TYR A 348 -24.24 18.05 15.88
N LYS A 349 -25.33 17.77 15.16
CA LYS A 349 -26.69 17.74 15.70
C LYS A 349 -26.95 16.35 16.28
N ARG A 350 -27.25 16.27 17.60
CA ARG A 350 -27.73 15.00 18.15
C ARG A 350 -28.99 14.57 17.39
N PRO A 351 -29.13 13.29 17.01
CA PRO A 351 -30.36 12.78 16.43
C PRO A 351 -31.54 13.12 17.36
N LYS A 352 -32.61 13.68 16.82
CA LYS A 352 -33.81 14.05 17.59
C LYS A 352 -34.82 12.90 17.76
N PHE A 353 -34.44 11.68 17.40
CA PHE A 353 -35.34 10.52 17.48
C PHE A 353 -34.64 9.39 18.22
N GLU A 354 -35.40 8.80 19.13
CA GLU A 354 -35.10 7.52 19.75
C GLU A 354 -35.80 6.44 18.93
N VAL A 355 -35.10 5.36 18.65
CA VAL A 355 -35.73 4.16 18.09
C VAL A 355 -36.19 3.33 19.29
N ASN A 356 -37.49 3.27 19.50
CA ASN A 356 -38.10 2.38 20.50
C ASN A 356 -38.18 0.96 19.92
#